data_93da65c0a6de12998f068eed0de4b481
#
_entry.id   93da65c0a6de12998f068eed0de4b481
#
_cell.length_a   1.000
_cell.length_b   1.000
_cell.length_c   1.000
_cell.angle_alpha   90.00
_cell.angle_beta   90.00
_cell.angle_gamma   90.00
#
_symmetry.space_group_name_H-M   'P 1'
#
loop_
_entity.id
_entity.type
_entity.pdbx_description
1 polymer ?
#
loop_
_entity_poly.entity_id
_entity_poly.type
_entity_poly.pdbx_seq_one_letter_code
_entity_poly.pdbx_strand_id
1 'polypeptide(L)'
;LYLKAMHVGFFILYDLGILKNDKRFKFHYAVQSLIKEDYTVIDIGANLGYFSKIFARKTTQGKLVCIEPIPFFYSTLKNFLKSFHQVEIHNVALGNEEQTIEMVLPESNGVMRTGLPHIIGDGEQIGNQKTAHVSLKKGSELFKNLSRIDYIKCDIEGYEWIVFQEIKDLIIQHRPIVQVEIAEESIPLFVNYFNELNYLQYGIKDFKLIQENGLQDEIGDFLFLPLEQQKDFESRFSIK
;
A
#
# COMPACT_ATOMS: atom_id res chain seq x y z
N LEU A 1 -21.59 9.62 -6.13
CA LEU A 1 -21.91 8.88 -7.36
C LEU A 1 -20.68 8.75 -8.27
N TYR A 2 -19.95 9.84 -8.55
CA TYR A 2 -18.81 9.90 -9.46
C TYR A 2 -17.67 8.91 -9.09
N LEU A 3 -17.18 8.93 -7.84
CA LEU A 3 -16.11 8.03 -7.42
C LEU A 3 -16.50 6.55 -7.49
N LYS A 4 -17.78 6.21 -7.23
CA LYS A 4 -18.28 4.85 -7.41
C LYS A 4 -18.25 4.43 -8.89
N ALA A 5 -18.64 5.33 -9.78
CA ALA A 5 -18.62 5.06 -11.21
C ALA A 5 -17.19 4.88 -11.73
N MET A 6 -16.25 5.71 -11.28
CA MET A 6 -14.83 5.57 -11.60
C MET A 6 -14.26 4.23 -11.13
N HIS A 7 -14.53 3.85 -9.88
CA HIS A 7 -14.07 2.58 -9.32
C HIS A 7 -14.64 1.37 -10.07
N VAL A 8 -15.94 1.37 -10.38
CA VAL A 8 -16.56 0.33 -11.20
C VAL A 8 -15.94 0.29 -12.59
N GLY A 9 -15.81 1.46 -13.24
CA GLY A 9 -15.18 1.58 -14.56
C GLY A 9 -13.75 1.03 -14.58
N PHE A 10 -12.95 1.38 -13.57
CA PHE A 10 -11.59 0.83 -13.42
C PHE A 10 -11.61 -0.70 -13.41
N PHE A 11 -12.44 -1.32 -12.57
CA PHE A 11 -12.46 -2.78 -12.47
C PHE A 11 -13.00 -3.48 -13.70
N ILE A 12 -13.92 -2.86 -14.44
CA ILE A 12 -14.35 -3.37 -15.76
C ILE A 12 -13.16 -3.38 -16.73
N LEU A 13 -12.44 -2.27 -16.85
CA LEU A 13 -11.28 -2.17 -17.74
C LEU A 13 -10.12 -3.08 -17.29
N TYR A 14 -9.91 -3.19 -15.98
CA TYR A 14 -8.92 -4.06 -15.38
C TYR A 14 -9.21 -5.54 -15.68
N ASP A 15 -10.46 -5.99 -15.42
CA ASP A 15 -10.88 -7.37 -15.63
C ASP A 15 -10.88 -7.76 -17.12
N LEU A 16 -11.13 -6.81 -18.01
CA LEU A 16 -10.99 -7.00 -19.47
C LEU A 16 -9.52 -6.95 -19.95
N GLY A 17 -8.56 -6.66 -19.08
CA GLY A 17 -7.15 -6.57 -19.43
C GLY A 17 -6.77 -5.31 -20.25
N ILE A 18 -7.69 -4.37 -20.44
CA ILE A 18 -7.46 -3.16 -21.24
C ILE A 18 -6.36 -2.29 -20.63
N LEU A 19 -6.25 -2.27 -19.30
CA LEU A 19 -5.25 -1.48 -18.58
C LEU A 19 -3.88 -2.17 -18.50
N LYS A 20 -3.73 -3.40 -18.99
CA LYS A 20 -2.52 -4.21 -18.82
C LYS A 20 -1.27 -3.56 -19.44
N ASN A 21 -1.45 -2.81 -20.54
CA ASN A 21 -0.33 -2.15 -21.22
C ASN A 21 -0.05 -0.73 -20.72
N ASP A 22 -0.82 -0.23 -19.77
CA ASP A 22 -0.60 1.08 -19.15
C ASP A 22 0.35 0.93 -17.96
N LYS A 23 1.51 1.58 -18.04
CA LYS A 23 2.56 1.52 -17.02
C LYS A 23 2.09 1.90 -15.61
N ARG A 24 1.09 2.79 -15.49
CA ARG A 24 0.50 3.22 -14.21
C ARG A 24 -0.14 2.06 -13.43
N PHE A 25 -0.54 0.98 -14.13
CA PHE A 25 -1.20 -0.18 -13.53
C PHE A 25 -0.34 -1.43 -13.49
N LYS A 26 0.96 -1.31 -13.77
CA LYS A 26 1.89 -2.44 -13.77
C LYS A 26 1.85 -3.23 -12.46
N PHE A 27 1.86 -2.55 -11.31
CA PHE A 27 1.78 -3.20 -10.00
C PHE A 27 0.42 -3.85 -9.73
N HIS A 28 -0.69 -3.26 -10.19
CA HIS A 28 -2.03 -3.85 -10.04
C HIS A 28 -2.14 -5.24 -10.69
N TYR A 29 -1.43 -5.46 -11.80
CA TYR A 29 -1.39 -6.79 -12.44
C TYR A 29 -0.32 -7.69 -11.81
N ALA A 30 0.84 -7.16 -11.45
CA ALA A 30 1.91 -7.92 -10.84
C ALA A 30 1.51 -8.55 -9.50
N VAL A 31 0.81 -7.82 -8.65
CA VAL A 31 0.39 -8.32 -7.32
C VAL A 31 -0.48 -9.57 -7.39
N GLN A 32 -1.17 -9.82 -8.52
CA GLN A 32 -1.93 -11.07 -8.69
C GLN A 32 -1.03 -12.31 -8.63
N SER A 33 0.22 -12.20 -9.06
CA SER A 33 1.20 -13.29 -9.02
C SER A 33 2.00 -13.30 -7.72
N LEU A 34 2.05 -12.15 -7.01
CA LEU A 34 2.76 -12.02 -5.72
C LEU A 34 1.99 -12.61 -4.56
N ILE A 35 0.65 -12.50 -4.58
CA ILE A 35 -0.21 -12.87 -3.46
C ILE A 35 -0.68 -14.33 -3.61
N LYS A 36 -0.50 -15.13 -2.55
CA LYS A 36 -1.09 -16.48 -2.41
C LYS A 36 -2.44 -16.39 -1.69
N GLU A 37 -3.26 -17.42 -1.86
CA GLU A 37 -4.62 -17.44 -1.30
C GLU A 37 -4.66 -17.41 0.23
N ASP A 38 -3.65 -17.97 0.88
CA ASP A 38 -3.51 -18.07 2.34
C ASP A 38 -2.76 -16.92 2.99
N TYR A 39 -2.33 -15.90 2.21
CA TYR A 39 -1.56 -14.78 2.72
C TYR A 39 -2.37 -13.88 3.64
N THR A 40 -1.70 -13.37 4.68
CA THR A 40 -2.14 -12.20 5.44
C THR A 40 -1.50 -10.97 4.82
N VAL A 41 -2.34 -10.12 4.25
CA VAL A 41 -1.95 -8.90 3.54
C VAL A 41 -2.36 -7.67 4.35
N ILE A 42 -1.46 -6.69 4.45
CA ILE A 42 -1.76 -5.37 5.02
C ILE A 42 -1.68 -4.33 3.90
N ASP A 43 -2.74 -3.54 3.74
CA ASP A 43 -2.83 -2.44 2.76
C ASP A 43 -2.93 -1.11 3.51
N ILE A 44 -1.80 -0.43 3.65
CA ILE A 44 -1.67 0.85 4.36
C ILE A 44 -1.84 1.97 3.34
N GLY A 45 -2.84 2.85 3.56
CA GLY A 45 -3.27 3.83 2.57
C GLY A 45 -4.19 3.20 1.52
N ALA A 46 -5.18 2.42 1.99
CA ALA A 46 -6.07 1.66 1.12
C ALA A 46 -6.94 2.53 0.18
N ASN A 47 -7.14 3.80 0.53
CA ASN A 47 -7.86 4.78 -0.28
C ASN A 47 -9.23 4.25 -0.72
N LEU A 48 -9.57 4.33 -2.01
CA LEU A 48 -10.82 3.79 -2.58
C LEU A 48 -10.77 2.27 -2.82
N GLY A 49 -9.68 1.58 -2.46
CA GLY A 49 -9.58 0.13 -2.52
C GLY A 49 -9.23 -0.45 -3.88
N TYR A 50 -8.46 0.26 -4.68
CA TYR A 50 -8.01 -0.27 -5.97
C TYR A 50 -7.11 -1.50 -5.77
N PHE A 51 -6.11 -1.44 -4.89
CA PHE A 51 -5.30 -2.60 -4.51
C PHE A 51 -6.08 -3.54 -3.58
N SER A 52 -6.76 -3.01 -2.56
CA SER A 52 -7.48 -3.81 -1.58
C SER A 52 -8.45 -4.81 -2.21
N LYS A 53 -9.16 -4.43 -3.28
CA LYS A 53 -10.09 -5.34 -3.97
C LYS A 53 -9.37 -6.45 -4.73
N ILE A 54 -8.18 -6.18 -5.28
CA ILE A 54 -7.34 -7.20 -5.92
C ILE A 54 -6.83 -8.16 -4.85
N PHE A 55 -6.33 -7.64 -3.73
CA PHE A 55 -5.89 -8.44 -2.59
C PHE A 55 -7.04 -9.31 -2.05
N ALA A 56 -8.23 -8.73 -1.80
CA ALA A 56 -9.39 -9.46 -1.30
C ALA A 56 -9.83 -10.61 -2.23
N ARG A 57 -9.73 -10.43 -3.54
CA ARG A 57 -10.01 -11.49 -4.52
C ARG A 57 -8.98 -12.62 -4.47
N LYS A 58 -7.76 -12.34 -4.02
CA LYS A 58 -6.67 -13.30 -3.96
C LYS A 58 -6.61 -14.04 -2.62
N THR A 59 -6.74 -13.34 -1.50
CA THR A 59 -6.59 -13.89 -0.15
C THR A 59 -7.84 -14.60 0.35
N THR A 60 -8.37 -15.54 -0.46
CA THR A 60 -9.64 -16.23 -0.18
C THR A 60 -9.60 -17.15 1.04
N GLN A 61 -8.41 -17.61 1.44
CA GLN A 61 -8.16 -18.48 2.60
C GLN A 61 -7.29 -17.75 3.66
N GLY A 62 -6.88 -16.54 3.38
CA GLY A 62 -6.02 -15.71 4.23
C GLY A 62 -6.78 -14.56 4.90
N LYS A 63 -6.08 -13.44 5.06
CA LYS A 63 -6.63 -12.23 5.67
C LYS A 63 -6.16 -10.99 4.91
N LEU A 64 -7.03 -9.98 4.81
CA LEU A 64 -6.67 -8.66 4.35
C LEU A 64 -7.00 -7.64 5.45
N VAL A 65 -6.03 -6.84 5.85
CA VAL A 65 -6.19 -5.71 6.77
C VAL A 65 -5.94 -4.42 6.01
N CYS A 66 -6.95 -3.57 5.93
CA CYS A 66 -6.88 -2.28 5.24
C CYS A 66 -6.85 -1.14 6.26
N ILE A 67 -5.97 -0.17 6.02
CA ILE A 67 -5.84 1.05 6.82
C ILE A 67 -6.17 2.23 5.93
N GLU A 68 -7.19 3.00 6.31
CA GLU A 68 -7.63 4.19 5.58
C GLU A 68 -8.11 5.27 6.55
N PRO A 69 -7.36 6.36 6.73
CA PRO A 69 -7.69 7.39 7.73
C PRO A 69 -8.89 8.26 7.35
N ILE A 70 -9.09 8.55 6.07
CA ILE A 70 -10.09 9.52 5.64
C ILE A 70 -11.50 8.90 5.70
N PRO A 71 -12.43 9.42 6.54
CA PRO A 71 -13.74 8.79 6.77
C PRO A 71 -14.55 8.56 5.49
N PHE A 72 -14.43 9.46 4.52
CA PHE A 72 -15.13 9.32 3.24
C PHE A 72 -14.58 8.17 2.41
N PHE A 73 -13.25 8.00 2.32
CA PHE A 73 -12.62 6.89 1.62
C PHE A 73 -12.87 5.57 2.35
N TYR A 74 -12.72 5.55 3.68
CA TYR A 74 -13.04 4.41 4.52
C TYR A 74 -14.47 3.89 4.28
N SER A 75 -15.48 4.77 4.30
CA SER A 75 -16.88 4.38 4.08
C SER A 75 -17.11 3.82 2.68
N THR A 76 -16.41 4.35 1.69
CA THR A 76 -16.46 3.89 0.29
C THR A 76 -15.78 2.53 0.16
N LEU A 77 -14.57 2.37 0.68
CA LEU A 77 -13.81 1.13 0.75
C LEU A 77 -14.63 0.01 1.40
N LYS A 78 -15.22 0.29 2.57
CA LYS A 78 -16.08 -0.66 3.29
C LYS A 78 -17.25 -1.15 2.44
N ASN A 79 -17.87 -0.26 1.67
CA ASN A 79 -18.96 -0.63 0.76
C ASN A 79 -18.48 -1.53 -0.39
N PHE A 80 -17.28 -1.29 -0.92
CA PHE A 80 -16.73 -2.09 -2.02
C PHE A 80 -16.25 -3.46 -1.58
N LEU A 81 -15.81 -3.60 -0.32
CA LEU A 81 -15.25 -4.84 0.20
C LEU A 81 -16.22 -5.64 1.08
N LYS A 82 -17.46 -5.18 1.28
CA LYS A 82 -18.43 -5.79 2.20
C LYS A 82 -18.77 -7.28 1.94
N SER A 83 -18.52 -7.77 0.73
CA SER A 83 -18.75 -9.19 0.36
C SER A 83 -17.58 -10.11 0.69
N PHE A 84 -16.44 -9.55 1.11
CA PHE A 84 -15.24 -10.30 1.44
C PHE A 84 -15.12 -10.44 2.96
N HIS A 85 -15.45 -11.61 3.49
CA HIS A 85 -15.52 -11.86 4.94
C HIS A 85 -14.16 -11.87 5.64
N GLN A 86 -13.08 -12.12 4.88
CA GLN A 86 -11.69 -12.12 5.37
C GLN A 86 -11.07 -10.72 5.46
N VAL A 87 -11.82 -9.67 5.12
CA VAL A 87 -11.33 -8.28 5.10
C VAL A 87 -11.69 -7.56 6.40
N GLU A 88 -10.70 -6.99 7.03
CA GLU A 88 -10.80 -6.08 8.17
C GLU A 88 -10.36 -4.67 7.73
N ILE A 89 -11.09 -3.64 8.13
CA ILE A 89 -10.82 -2.26 7.71
C ILE A 89 -10.81 -1.35 8.92
N HIS A 90 -9.73 -0.58 9.10
CA HIS A 90 -9.54 0.36 10.19
C HIS A 90 -9.55 1.80 9.67
N ASN A 91 -10.37 2.67 10.31
CA ASN A 91 -10.41 4.09 10.00
C ASN A 91 -9.40 4.85 10.88
N VAL A 92 -8.14 4.65 10.62
CA VAL A 92 -7.01 5.23 11.35
C VAL A 92 -5.87 5.56 10.38
N ALA A 93 -5.00 6.50 10.76
CA ALA A 93 -3.66 6.64 10.20
C ALA A 93 -2.66 5.83 11.04
N LEU A 94 -1.53 5.46 10.45
CA LEU A 94 -0.43 4.84 11.19
C LEU A 94 0.71 5.83 11.44
N GLY A 95 1.36 5.70 12.59
CA GLY A 95 2.51 6.49 12.98
C GLY A 95 3.16 5.95 14.25
N ASN A 96 4.10 6.72 14.79
CA ASN A 96 4.92 6.32 15.95
C ASN A 96 4.29 6.62 17.32
N GLU A 97 3.12 7.23 17.35
CA GLU A 97 2.40 7.55 18.59
C GLU A 97 0.88 7.47 18.41
N GLU A 98 0.15 7.48 19.51
CA GLU A 98 -1.31 7.47 19.51
C GLU A 98 -1.84 8.87 19.83
N GLN A 99 -2.48 9.50 18.86
CA GLN A 99 -3.07 10.83 19.01
C GLN A 99 -4.14 11.09 17.95
N THR A 100 -4.80 12.24 18.07
CA THR A 100 -5.61 12.79 16.97
C THR A 100 -4.77 13.79 16.22
N ILE A 101 -4.67 13.61 14.91
CA ILE A 101 -3.93 14.49 14.00
C ILE A 101 -4.86 15.11 12.98
N GLU A 102 -4.40 16.16 12.34
CA GLU A 102 -5.08 16.80 11.23
C GLU A 102 -4.40 16.44 9.90
N MET A 103 -5.19 16.00 8.92
CA MET A 103 -4.71 15.70 7.56
C MET A 103 -5.29 16.68 6.57
N VAL A 104 -4.48 17.11 5.62
CA VAL A 104 -4.92 17.94 4.47
C VAL A 104 -5.68 17.07 3.49
N LEU A 105 -6.76 17.62 2.95
CA LEU A 105 -7.61 17.01 1.92
C LEU A 105 -7.56 17.87 0.64
N PRO A 106 -6.56 17.70 -0.22
CA PRO A 106 -6.43 18.54 -1.40
C PRO A 106 -7.61 18.40 -2.35
N GLU A 107 -8.16 19.53 -2.80
CA GLU A 107 -9.25 19.61 -3.77
C GLU A 107 -8.79 20.29 -5.06
N SER A 108 -9.37 19.85 -6.17
CA SER A 108 -9.26 20.55 -7.45
C SER A 108 -10.63 20.64 -8.09
N ASN A 109 -11.07 21.86 -8.40
CA ASN A 109 -12.41 22.14 -8.97
C ASN A 109 -13.56 21.53 -8.13
N GLY A 110 -13.46 21.60 -6.79
CA GLY A 110 -14.48 21.08 -5.87
C GLY A 110 -14.51 19.54 -5.76
N VAL A 111 -13.55 18.86 -6.35
CA VAL A 111 -13.39 17.39 -6.24
C VAL A 111 -12.15 17.08 -5.42
N MET A 112 -12.33 16.27 -4.36
CA MET A 112 -11.22 15.79 -3.54
C MET A 112 -10.28 14.92 -4.40
N ARG A 113 -8.98 15.22 -4.34
CA ARG A 113 -7.96 14.42 -5.00
C ARG A 113 -7.68 13.18 -4.15
N THR A 114 -7.87 12.01 -4.77
CA THR A 114 -7.74 10.71 -4.13
C THR A 114 -6.29 10.30 -4.13
N GLY A 115 -5.37 10.53 -3.73
CA GLY A 115 -3.97 10.14 -3.79
C GLY A 115 -3.08 11.19 -3.15
N LEU A 116 -3.65 12.29 -2.64
CA LEU A 116 -2.88 13.39 -2.08
C LEU A 116 -3.24 13.81 -0.63
N PRO A 117 -4.18 13.16 0.10
CA PRO A 117 -4.30 13.46 1.53
C PRO A 117 -3.04 13.06 2.28
N HIS A 118 -2.51 13.98 3.08
CA HIS A 118 -1.28 13.76 3.85
C HIS A 118 -1.37 14.41 5.22
N ILE A 119 -0.49 14.00 6.13
CA ILE A 119 -0.34 14.59 7.46
C ILE A 119 0.31 15.97 7.31
N ILE A 120 -0.21 16.97 8.00
CA ILE A 120 0.34 18.33 7.95
C ILE A 120 1.77 18.31 8.48
N GLY A 121 2.71 18.70 7.64
CA GLY A 121 4.11 18.84 8.00
C GLY A 121 4.39 20.11 8.84
N ASP A 122 5.49 20.10 9.59
CA ASP A 122 5.93 21.26 10.39
C ASP A 122 6.16 22.47 9.47
N GLY A 123 5.40 23.55 9.75
CA GLY A 123 5.50 24.80 8.98
C GLY A 123 4.76 24.82 7.64
N GLU A 124 4.02 23.77 7.32
CA GLU A 124 3.20 23.70 6.11
C GLU A 124 2.06 24.72 6.16
N GLN A 125 1.93 25.53 5.10
CA GLN A 125 0.85 26.50 4.95
C GLN A 125 -0.29 25.88 4.13
N ILE A 126 -1.33 25.41 4.82
CA ILE A 126 -2.47 24.74 4.19
C ILE A 126 -3.47 25.68 3.50
N GLY A 127 -3.38 27.00 3.76
CA GLY A 127 -4.28 28.00 3.17
C GLY A 127 -5.76 27.68 3.43
N ASN A 128 -6.58 27.67 2.36
CA ASN A 128 -8.02 27.35 2.42
C ASN A 128 -8.33 25.88 2.11
N GLN A 129 -7.35 24.98 2.20
CA GLN A 129 -7.59 23.55 1.95
C GLN A 129 -8.47 22.96 3.06
N LYS A 130 -9.27 21.95 2.70
CA LYS A 130 -10.03 21.19 3.67
C LYS A 130 -9.11 20.29 4.47
N THR A 131 -9.48 20.06 5.72
CA THR A 131 -8.76 19.15 6.62
C THR A 131 -9.72 18.13 7.24
N ALA A 132 -9.17 17.04 7.76
CA ALA A 132 -9.90 16.06 8.56
C ALA A 132 -9.09 15.68 9.79
N HIS A 133 -9.77 15.61 10.94
CA HIS A 133 -9.18 15.01 12.14
C HIS A 133 -9.27 13.49 12.05
N VAL A 134 -8.14 12.83 12.22
CA VAL A 134 -8.04 11.36 12.15
C VAL A 134 -7.28 10.81 13.36
N SER A 135 -7.61 9.58 13.75
CA SER A 135 -6.88 8.89 14.83
C SER A 135 -5.59 8.33 14.27
N LEU A 136 -4.45 8.72 14.84
CA LEU A 136 -3.14 8.12 14.59
C LEU A 136 -2.94 6.96 15.56
N LYS A 137 -2.46 5.83 15.08
CA LYS A 137 -2.23 4.60 15.85
C LYS A 137 -0.87 3.99 15.51
N LYS A 138 -0.32 3.23 16.46
CA LYS A 138 0.87 2.42 16.22
C LYS A 138 0.50 1.15 15.45
N GLY A 139 1.19 0.89 14.34
CA GLY A 139 1.01 -0.33 13.57
C GLY A 139 1.41 -1.57 14.36
N SER A 140 2.46 -1.49 15.17
CA SER A 140 2.92 -2.58 16.05
C SER A 140 1.82 -3.05 17.00
N GLU A 141 1.03 -2.13 17.57
CA GLU A 141 -0.09 -2.46 18.45
C GLU A 141 -1.31 -3.00 17.67
N LEU A 142 -1.59 -2.41 16.51
CA LEU A 142 -2.73 -2.79 15.69
C LEU A 142 -2.57 -4.22 15.12
N PHE A 143 -1.36 -4.59 14.73
CA PHE A 143 -1.06 -5.86 14.07
C PHE A 143 -0.52 -6.95 15.00
N LYS A 144 -0.31 -6.67 16.30
CA LYS A 144 0.32 -7.59 17.27
C LYS A 144 -0.32 -8.97 17.39
N ASN A 145 -1.61 -9.08 17.08
CA ASN A 145 -2.34 -10.34 17.16
C ASN A 145 -2.39 -11.12 15.83
N LEU A 146 -1.75 -10.61 14.78
CA LEU A 146 -1.63 -11.34 13.52
C LEU A 146 -0.58 -12.44 13.69
N SER A 147 -0.97 -13.68 13.42
CA SER A 147 -0.05 -14.83 13.51
C SER A 147 1.02 -14.84 12.42
N ARG A 148 0.73 -14.17 11.29
CA ARG A 148 1.65 -13.99 10.15
C ARG A 148 1.31 -12.70 9.41
N ILE A 149 2.30 -12.13 8.76
CA ILE A 149 2.17 -11.04 7.79
C ILE A 149 3.03 -11.43 6.60
N ASP A 150 2.40 -11.62 5.44
CA ASP A 150 3.10 -12.11 4.24
C ASP A 150 3.36 -11.03 3.21
N TYR A 151 2.53 -9.98 3.23
CA TYR A 151 2.64 -8.88 2.29
C TYR A 151 2.18 -7.58 2.94
N ILE A 152 2.96 -6.52 2.74
CA ILE A 152 2.60 -5.15 3.14
C ILE A 152 2.66 -4.26 1.90
N LYS A 153 1.55 -3.55 1.59
CA LYS A 153 1.58 -2.37 0.72
C LYS A 153 1.52 -1.14 1.60
N CYS A 154 2.35 -0.14 1.31
CA CYS A 154 2.31 1.16 1.98
C CYS A 154 2.41 2.28 0.95
N ASP A 155 1.45 3.20 1.00
CA ASP A 155 1.32 4.34 0.08
C ASP A 155 0.49 5.41 0.82
N ILE A 156 1.16 6.31 1.54
CA ILE A 156 0.57 7.25 2.50
C ILE A 156 1.16 8.67 2.39
N GLU A 157 1.74 8.98 1.23
CA GLU A 157 2.15 10.32 0.83
C GLU A 157 3.13 10.99 1.82
N GLY A 158 4.29 10.32 2.02
CA GLY A 158 5.47 10.88 2.72
C GLY A 158 5.60 10.51 4.20
N TYR A 159 4.71 9.67 4.75
CA TYR A 159 4.82 9.22 6.15
C TYR A 159 5.31 7.76 6.28
N GLU A 160 5.67 7.14 5.15
CA GLU A 160 6.07 5.74 5.04
C GLU A 160 7.27 5.42 5.94
N TRP A 161 8.28 6.29 5.96
CA TRP A 161 9.49 6.06 6.76
C TRP A 161 9.18 5.91 8.26
N ILE A 162 8.33 6.77 8.81
CA ILE A 162 7.92 6.73 10.21
C ILE A 162 7.19 5.43 10.52
N VAL A 163 6.28 5.00 9.65
CA VAL A 163 5.55 3.74 9.81
C VAL A 163 6.51 2.55 9.77
N PHE A 164 7.43 2.50 8.81
CA PHE A 164 8.37 1.37 8.69
C PHE A 164 9.36 1.29 9.86
N GLN A 165 9.75 2.42 10.45
CA GLN A 165 10.53 2.41 11.68
C GLN A 165 9.73 1.85 12.87
N GLU A 166 8.46 2.23 12.98
CA GLU A 166 7.58 1.83 14.07
C GLU A 166 7.22 0.33 14.02
N ILE A 167 7.00 -0.23 12.81
CA ILE A 167 6.68 -1.66 12.64
C ILE A 167 7.91 -2.56 12.39
N LYS A 168 9.14 -2.05 12.62
CA LYS A 168 10.38 -2.77 12.31
C LYS A 168 10.42 -4.20 12.87
N ASP A 169 10.01 -4.36 14.12
CA ASP A 169 10.02 -5.67 14.78
C ASP A 169 9.07 -6.67 14.12
N LEU A 170 7.92 -6.20 13.62
CA LEU A 170 6.99 -7.04 12.85
C LEU A 170 7.59 -7.45 11.49
N ILE A 171 8.33 -6.56 10.84
CA ILE A 171 9.02 -6.88 9.58
C ILE A 171 10.10 -7.93 9.82
N ILE A 172 10.88 -7.80 10.89
CA ILE A 172 11.91 -8.78 11.28
C ILE A 172 11.26 -10.14 11.61
N GLN A 173 10.17 -10.13 12.36
CA GLN A 173 9.49 -11.34 12.83
C GLN A 173 8.80 -12.10 11.69
N HIS A 174 8.07 -11.40 10.84
CA HIS A 174 7.18 -12.02 9.84
C HIS A 174 7.79 -12.11 8.44
N ARG A 175 8.82 -11.33 8.15
CA ARG A 175 9.51 -11.34 6.85
C ARG A 175 8.56 -11.17 5.66
N PRO A 176 7.69 -10.14 5.65
CA PRO A 176 6.74 -9.93 4.56
C PRO A 176 7.45 -9.49 3.28
N ILE A 177 6.83 -9.74 2.13
CA ILE A 177 7.11 -8.98 0.91
C ILE A 177 6.56 -7.57 1.12
N VAL A 178 7.32 -6.55 0.75
CA VAL A 178 6.93 -5.14 0.96
C VAL A 178 6.86 -4.42 -0.38
N GLN A 179 5.70 -3.83 -0.66
CA GLN A 179 5.47 -2.86 -1.74
C GLN A 179 5.29 -1.49 -1.10
N VAL A 180 6.10 -0.52 -1.48
CA VAL A 180 6.04 0.82 -0.91
C VAL A 180 6.29 1.89 -1.96
N GLU A 181 5.45 2.93 -1.98
CA GLU A 181 5.73 4.16 -2.72
C GLU A 181 6.72 5.00 -1.91
N ILE A 182 7.81 5.44 -2.54
CA ILE A 182 8.89 6.13 -1.84
C ILE A 182 9.18 7.43 -2.57
N ALA A 183 9.14 8.55 -1.84
CA ALA A 183 9.60 9.83 -2.35
C ALA A 183 11.09 9.77 -2.69
N GLU A 184 11.50 10.43 -3.77
CA GLU A 184 12.85 10.31 -4.35
C GLU A 184 13.97 10.55 -3.30
N GLU A 185 13.80 11.55 -2.46
CA GLU A 185 14.75 11.90 -1.38
C GLU A 185 14.87 10.82 -0.30
N SER A 186 13.86 9.98 -0.12
CA SER A 186 13.82 8.91 0.88
C SER A 186 14.33 7.56 0.38
N ILE A 187 14.53 7.40 -0.93
CA ILE A 187 14.96 6.12 -1.53
C ILE A 187 16.23 5.55 -0.87
N PRO A 188 17.32 6.33 -0.64
CA PRO A 188 18.52 5.79 -0.02
C PRO A 188 18.27 5.24 1.40
N LEU A 189 17.37 5.87 2.16
CA LEU A 189 17.02 5.42 3.50
C LEU A 189 16.36 4.05 3.47
N PHE A 190 15.36 3.87 2.59
CA PHE A 190 14.64 2.60 2.46
C PHE A 190 15.52 1.50 1.92
N VAL A 191 16.35 1.78 0.90
CA VAL A 191 17.27 0.78 0.32
C VAL A 191 18.25 0.31 1.38
N ASN A 192 18.87 1.21 2.15
CA ASN A 192 19.79 0.83 3.23
C ASN A 192 19.06 0.02 4.32
N TYR A 193 17.89 0.47 4.75
CA TYR A 193 17.09 -0.20 5.77
C TYR A 193 16.75 -1.64 5.38
N PHE A 194 16.27 -1.88 4.16
CA PHE A 194 15.92 -3.21 3.70
C PHE A 194 17.16 -4.08 3.41
N ASN A 195 18.26 -3.50 2.95
CA ASN A 195 19.53 -4.22 2.80
C ASN A 195 20.05 -4.74 4.14
N GLU A 196 20.02 -3.91 5.20
CA GLU A 196 20.40 -4.33 6.57
C GLU A 196 19.54 -5.50 7.09
N LEU A 197 18.29 -5.56 6.66
CA LEU A 197 17.36 -6.64 6.99
C LEU A 197 17.47 -7.86 6.04
N ASN A 198 18.43 -7.89 5.12
CA ASN A 198 18.61 -8.94 4.11
C ASN A 198 17.37 -9.08 3.19
N TYR A 199 16.90 -7.98 2.64
CA TYR A 199 15.90 -7.92 1.57
C TYR A 199 16.57 -7.61 0.25
N LEU A 200 16.01 -8.13 -0.82
CA LEU A 200 16.37 -7.79 -2.20
C LEU A 200 15.39 -6.76 -2.75
N GLN A 201 15.90 -5.78 -3.48
CA GLN A 201 15.07 -4.80 -4.17
C GLN A 201 14.68 -5.30 -5.55
N TYR A 202 13.41 -5.15 -5.89
CA TYR A 202 12.87 -5.41 -7.22
C TYR A 202 12.06 -4.21 -7.72
N GLY A 203 12.15 -3.98 -9.02
CA GLY A 203 11.28 -3.09 -9.76
C GLY A 203 10.44 -3.84 -10.78
N ILE A 204 9.47 -3.15 -11.40
CA ILE A 204 8.70 -3.69 -12.52
C ILE A 204 9.00 -2.85 -13.76
N LYS A 205 9.70 -3.45 -14.73
CA LYS A 205 9.97 -2.85 -16.03
C LYS A 205 9.38 -3.70 -17.15
N ASP A 206 8.62 -3.09 -18.04
CA ASP A 206 7.91 -3.80 -19.12
C ASP A 206 7.12 -5.03 -18.64
N PHE A 207 6.44 -4.88 -17.49
CA PHE A 207 5.66 -5.93 -16.81
C PHE A 207 6.47 -7.15 -16.35
N LYS A 208 7.80 -7.02 -16.28
CA LYS A 208 8.72 -8.01 -15.73
C LYS A 208 9.30 -7.51 -14.42
N LEU A 209 9.49 -8.43 -13.49
CA LEU A 209 10.26 -8.14 -12.28
C LEU A 209 11.74 -8.11 -12.64
N ILE A 210 12.41 -7.06 -12.21
CA ILE A 210 13.85 -6.88 -12.38
C ILE A 210 14.44 -6.65 -11.00
N GLN A 211 15.41 -7.47 -10.63
CA GLN A 211 16.19 -7.22 -9.42
C GLN A 211 17.03 -5.97 -9.65
N GLU A 212 16.94 -5.03 -8.72
CA GLU A 212 17.63 -3.75 -8.79
C GLU A 212 18.57 -3.58 -7.60
N ASN A 213 19.63 -2.80 -7.80
CA ASN A 213 20.60 -2.47 -6.76
C ASN A 213 20.70 -0.95 -6.67
N GLY A 214 19.73 -0.32 -6.00
CA GLY A 214 19.74 1.13 -5.81
C GLY A 214 18.56 1.87 -6.45
N LEU A 215 18.83 3.03 -7.05
CA LEU A 215 17.81 3.89 -7.64
C LEU A 215 17.15 3.22 -8.86
N GLN A 216 15.83 3.29 -8.92
CA GLN A 216 15.08 2.91 -10.12
C GLN A 216 15.12 4.05 -11.14
N ASP A 217 15.15 3.68 -12.43
CA ASP A 217 14.98 4.64 -13.53
C ASP A 217 13.56 5.24 -13.62
N GLU A 218 12.60 4.62 -12.95
CA GLU A 218 11.19 5.04 -12.95
C GLU A 218 10.71 5.30 -11.51
N ILE A 219 10.12 6.46 -11.26
CA ILE A 219 9.45 6.84 -10.00
C ILE A 219 8.24 5.94 -9.78
N GLY A 220 8.00 5.48 -8.57
CA GLY A 220 6.82 4.70 -8.20
C GLY A 220 7.06 3.69 -7.08
N ASP A 221 6.25 2.65 -7.08
CA ASP A 221 6.34 1.59 -6.06
C ASP A 221 7.64 0.80 -6.16
N PHE A 222 8.26 0.58 -5.02
CA PHE A 222 9.38 -0.34 -4.81
C PHE A 222 8.88 -1.65 -4.23
N LEU A 223 9.53 -2.74 -4.62
CA LEU A 223 9.25 -4.05 -4.07
C LEU A 223 10.48 -4.57 -3.34
N PHE A 224 10.34 -4.87 -2.06
CA PHE A 224 11.39 -5.49 -1.26
C PHE A 224 10.98 -6.91 -0.89
N LEU A 225 11.87 -7.86 -1.19
CA LEU A 225 11.65 -9.29 -1.02
C LEU A 225 12.67 -9.85 -0.04
N PRO A 226 12.26 -10.59 1.01
CA PRO A 226 13.20 -11.30 1.87
C PRO A 226 14.10 -12.24 1.07
N LEU A 227 15.41 -12.21 1.32
CA LEU A 227 16.41 -13.00 0.56
C LEU A 227 16.07 -14.49 0.53
N GLU A 228 15.57 -15.03 1.63
CA GLU A 228 15.22 -16.45 1.77
C GLU A 228 14.01 -16.86 0.89
N GLN A 229 13.20 -15.90 0.46
CA GLN A 229 12.04 -16.14 -0.42
C GLN A 229 12.37 -16.03 -1.91
N GLN A 230 13.60 -15.64 -2.28
CA GLN A 230 14.00 -15.35 -3.67
C GLN A 230 13.67 -16.48 -4.64
N LYS A 231 14.07 -17.71 -4.31
CA LYS A 231 13.89 -18.88 -5.21
C LYS A 231 12.43 -19.22 -5.46
N ASP A 232 11.59 -19.18 -4.42
CA ASP A 232 10.14 -19.43 -4.56
C ASP A 232 9.48 -18.31 -5.38
N PHE A 233 9.88 -17.08 -5.12
CA PHE A 233 9.40 -15.90 -5.82
C PHE A 233 9.75 -15.94 -7.31
N GLU A 234 11.02 -16.13 -7.67
CA GLU A 234 11.48 -16.20 -9.07
C GLU A 234 10.83 -17.36 -9.85
N SER A 235 10.59 -18.50 -9.17
CA SER A 235 9.90 -19.63 -9.79
C SER A 235 8.45 -19.34 -10.17
N ARG A 236 7.77 -18.50 -9.39
CA ARG A 236 6.38 -18.06 -9.66
C ARG A 236 6.31 -16.99 -10.75
N PHE A 237 7.33 -16.17 -10.84
CA PHE A 237 7.51 -15.18 -11.89
C PHE A 237 8.31 -15.75 -13.04
N SER A 238 7.98 -16.95 -13.53
CA SER A 238 8.55 -17.41 -14.80
C SER A 238 8.35 -16.32 -15.83
N ILE A 239 9.39 -15.56 -16.01
CA ILE A 239 9.54 -14.53 -17.03
C ILE A 239 9.44 -15.28 -18.36
N LYS A 240 8.23 -15.33 -18.92
CA LYS A 240 8.02 -15.74 -20.31
C LYS A 240 7.88 -14.51 -21.16
#